data_899921001fc1a5b6d30e942033b87087
#
_entry.id   899921001fc1a5b6d30e942033b87087
#
_cell.length_a   1.000
_cell.length_b   1.000
_cell.length_c   1.000
_cell.angle_alpha   90.00
_cell.angle_beta   90.00
_cell.angle_gamma   90.00
#
_symmetry.space_group_name_H-M   'P 1'
#
loop_
_entity.id
_entity.type
_entity.pdbx_description
1 polymer ?
#
loop_
_entity_poly.entity_id
_entity_poly.type
_entity_poly.pdbx_seq_one_letter_code
_entity_poly.pdbx_strand_id
1 'polypeptide(L)'
;MNYGQAMAEIKKGRRHGVYLIAGEEQYLAEKVLQALLEKLLPPGDVEGLQKINGDIGLEELLNLIDSAPFFAERNVVLVRNSQLFKEKKNAAGAKSKPSKLEERFMATLSDMPPYSVVIFQLSEKADKRRKLYKVIEKHGLVVEADPIPVWGIGDWLQGKLLELGKSLDREAYAYLLEGLGMMQKISLGFLDQELGKLALYTERTQITKDDLLMVLSGLPEVSAFAMLDAVSDKNVAKALRLLREQLTAGTYPLQLAALLTRHVRQLWQAKTLEARGCRGRQLAGPLGLVPFIAEKVGQKSRNFSEDALKAAMLDLAEADYLFKSGYADAALLEKIIIELCQQRQG
;
A
#
# COMPACT_ATOMS: atom_id res chain seq x y z
N MET A 1 5.15 16.55 0.84
CA MET A 1 5.92 15.82 -0.20
C MET A 1 5.69 14.33 -0.07
N ASN A 2 5.91 13.56 -1.14
CA ASN A 2 5.78 12.10 -1.09
C ASN A 2 7.01 11.42 -0.44
N TYR A 3 6.90 10.11 -0.22
CA TYR A 3 7.95 9.29 0.39
C TYR A 3 9.34 9.45 -0.29
N GLY A 4 9.41 9.31 -1.61
CA GLY A 4 10.69 9.37 -2.34
C GLY A 4 11.37 10.73 -2.24
N GLN A 5 10.59 11.80 -2.33
CA GLN A 5 11.09 13.17 -2.13
C GLN A 5 11.58 13.38 -0.70
N ALA A 6 10.85 12.87 0.30
CA ALA A 6 11.24 12.97 1.70
C ALA A 6 12.56 12.25 1.98
N MET A 7 12.73 11.02 1.48
CA MET A 7 13.98 10.26 1.62
C MET A 7 15.16 10.96 0.95
N ALA A 8 14.93 11.60 -0.21
CA ALA A 8 15.98 12.38 -0.88
C ALA A 8 16.39 13.63 -0.07
N GLU A 9 15.43 14.35 0.54
CA GLU A 9 15.73 15.52 1.40
C GLU A 9 16.45 15.10 2.69
N ILE A 10 16.05 14.02 3.32
CA ILE A 10 16.74 13.48 4.51
C ILE A 10 18.18 13.09 4.18
N LYS A 11 18.41 12.43 3.03
CA LYS A 11 19.76 12.08 2.57
C LYS A 11 20.64 13.29 2.33
N LYS A 12 20.11 14.42 1.83
CA LYS A 12 20.84 15.69 1.66
C LYS A 12 21.24 16.34 2.99
N GLY A 13 20.74 15.84 4.12
CA GLY A 13 21.06 16.33 5.46
C GLY A 13 20.41 17.66 5.83
N ARG A 14 19.38 18.11 5.07
CA ARG A 14 18.62 19.31 5.41
C ARG A 14 17.80 19.05 6.67
N ARG A 15 17.94 19.91 7.66
CA ARG A 15 17.29 19.76 8.97
C ARG A 15 16.18 20.77 9.13
N HIS A 16 15.09 20.33 9.75
CA HIS A 16 13.96 21.17 10.15
C HIS A 16 13.71 20.99 11.64
N GLY A 17 13.19 22.02 12.30
CA GLY A 17 12.81 21.94 13.71
C GLY A 17 11.53 21.12 13.93
N VAL A 18 10.66 21.03 12.91
CA VAL A 18 9.40 20.29 13.02
C VAL A 18 9.15 19.44 11.78
N TYR A 19 8.67 18.21 12.01
CA TYR A 19 8.29 17.25 10.98
C TYR A 19 6.86 16.74 11.22
N LEU A 20 6.12 16.52 10.16
CA LEU A 20 4.82 15.84 10.18
C LEU A 20 4.86 14.69 9.18
N ILE A 21 4.75 13.46 9.66
CA ILE A 21 4.63 12.25 8.84
C ILE A 21 3.19 11.77 9.00
N ALA A 22 2.38 11.82 7.95
CA ALA A 22 0.97 11.49 8.00
C ALA A 22 0.55 10.68 6.79
N GLY A 23 -0.23 9.63 6.99
CA GLY A 23 -0.76 8.78 5.93
C GLY A 23 -1.14 7.40 6.41
N GLU A 24 -1.83 6.66 5.53
CA GLU A 24 -2.35 5.33 5.82
C GLU A 24 -1.33 4.20 5.60
N GLU A 25 -0.18 4.50 4.93
CA GLU A 25 0.86 3.51 4.68
C GLU A 25 1.94 3.57 5.77
N GLN A 26 1.71 2.81 6.83
CA GLN A 26 2.57 2.82 8.03
C GLN A 26 3.99 2.34 7.75
N TYR A 27 4.17 1.43 6.80
CA TYR A 27 5.51 0.99 6.41
C TYR A 27 6.37 2.16 5.91
N LEU A 28 5.82 3.02 5.04
CA LEU A 28 6.53 4.20 4.54
C LEU A 28 6.76 5.23 5.64
N ALA A 29 5.76 5.44 6.51
CA ALA A 29 5.86 6.34 7.65
C ALA A 29 7.00 5.93 8.60
N GLU A 30 7.11 4.64 8.94
CA GLU A 30 8.18 4.12 9.79
C GLU A 30 9.55 4.20 9.12
N LYS A 31 9.66 3.93 7.81
CA LYS A 31 10.93 4.09 7.07
C LYS A 31 11.42 5.54 7.06
N VAL A 32 10.51 6.51 6.86
CA VAL A 32 10.85 7.93 6.95
C VAL A 32 11.29 8.31 8.38
N LEU A 33 10.52 7.87 9.37
CA LEU A 33 10.85 8.11 10.78
C LEU A 33 12.23 7.55 11.14
N GLN A 34 12.50 6.30 10.79
CA GLN A 34 13.79 5.66 11.04
C GLN A 34 14.93 6.45 10.41
N ALA A 35 14.81 6.82 9.13
CA ALA A 35 15.83 7.60 8.43
C ALA A 35 16.04 9.00 9.06
N LEU A 36 14.98 9.63 9.59
CA LEU A 36 15.09 10.88 10.32
C LEU A 36 15.84 10.69 11.65
N LEU A 37 15.45 9.69 12.45
CA LEU A 37 16.09 9.43 13.74
C LEU A 37 17.58 9.12 13.58
N GLU A 38 17.96 8.32 12.59
CA GLU A 38 19.37 8.01 12.27
C GLU A 38 20.18 9.26 11.90
N LYS A 39 19.53 10.31 11.36
CA LYS A 39 20.17 11.59 11.02
C LYS A 39 20.16 12.61 12.13
N LEU A 40 19.21 12.53 13.03
CA LEU A 40 19.02 13.49 14.12
C LEU A 40 19.78 13.10 15.39
N LEU A 41 19.91 11.80 15.63
CA LEU A 41 20.53 11.25 16.83
C LEU A 41 21.79 10.45 16.48
N PRO A 42 22.87 10.58 17.25
CA PRO A 42 24.03 9.70 17.15
C PRO A 42 23.64 8.23 17.39
N PRO A 43 24.39 7.26 16.84
CA PRO A 43 24.17 5.85 17.13
C PRO A 43 24.21 5.56 18.64
N GLY A 44 23.12 5.00 19.20
CA GLY A 44 23.03 4.65 20.61
C GLY A 44 22.56 5.78 21.53
N ASP A 45 22.30 6.98 21.03
CA ASP A 45 21.71 8.07 21.83
C ASP A 45 20.23 7.81 22.08
N VAL A 46 19.95 7.19 23.23
CA VAL A 46 18.58 6.89 23.70
C VAL A 46 18.02 8.08 24.52
N GLU A 47 18.87 8.88 25.12
CA GLU A 47 18.49 9.98 26.03
C GLU A 47 17.96 11.20 25.26
N GLY A 48 18.43 11.40 24.02
CA GLY A 48 17.96 12.47 23.15
C GLY A 48 16.58 12.25 22.56
N LEU A 49 15.96 11.07 22.72
CA LEU A 49 14.65 10.71 22.13
C LEU A 49 13.56 10.53 23.18
N GLN A 50 12.59 11.43 23.17
CA GLN A 50 11.37 11.33 23.98
C GLN A 50 10.20 10.85 23.13
N LYS A 51 9.58 9.71 23.49
CA LYS A 51 8.46 9.10 22.76
C LYS A 51 7.16 9.27 23.51
N ILE A 52 6.18 9.86 22.84
CA ILE A 52 4.84 10.10 23.36
C ILE A 52 3.84 9.41 22.44
N ASN A 53 2.99 8.57 23.01
CA ASN A 53 1.92 7.91 22.26
C ASN A 53 0.56 8.50 22.69
N GLY A 54 -0.19 8.99 21.71
CA GLY A 54 -1.50 9.60 21.95
C GLY A 54 -1.42 11.09 22.25
N ASP A 55 -2.34 11.54 23.11
CA ASP A 55 -2.47 12.96 23.42
C ASP A 55 -1.52 13.41 24.52
N ILE A 56 -0.96 14.56 24.29
CA ILE A 56 -0.18 15.34 25.25
C ILE A 56 -0.76 16.75 25.36
N GLY A 57 -0.74 17.33 26.54
CA GLY A 57 -1.12 18.73 26.75
C GLY A 57 -0.18 19.68 26.00
N LEU A 58 -0.71 20.75 25.40
CA LEU A 58 0.13 21.71 24.67
C LEU A 58 1.18 22.38 25.58
N GLU A 59 0.86 22.59 26.86
CA GLU A 59 1.80 23.18 27.83
C GLU A 59 2.95 22.20 28.11
N GLU A 60 2.63 20.93 28.33
CA GLU A 60 3.62 19.88 28.54
C GLU A 60 4.50 19.71 27.31
N LEU A 61 3.90 19.70 26.10
CA LEU A 61 4.66 19.60 24.84
C LEU A 61 5.60 20.81 24.64
N LEU A 62 5.15 22.02 24.98
CA LEU A 62 6.00 23.21 24.97
C LEU A 62 7.18 23.08 25.95
N ASN A 63 6.94 22.60 27.17
CA ASN A 63 8.00 22.38 28.15
C ASN A 63 9.03 21.35 27.64
N LEU A 64 8.58 20.27 26.98
CA LEU A 64 9.49 19.30 26.36
C LEU A 64 10.32 19.91 25.25
N ILE A 65 9.72 20.78 24.41
CA ILE A 65 10.43 21.48 23.33
C ILE A 65 11.48 22.46 23.87
N ASP A 66 11.11 23.22 24.91
CA ASP A 66 11.98 24.23 25.52
C ASP A 66 13.08 23.62 26.40
N SER A 67 12.99 22.32 26.72
CA SER A 67 13.96 21.61 27.55
C SER A 67 15.28 21.36 26.79
N ALA A 68 16.35 22.00 27.22
CA ALA A 68 17.67 21.77 26.65
C ALA A 68 18.18 20.36 27.04
N PRO A 69 18.77 19.60 26.13
CA PRO A 69 19.32 18.28 26.44
C PRO A 69 20.55 18.41 27.32
N PHE A 70 20.68 17.53 28.32
CA PHE A 70 21.80 17.58 29.27
C PHE A 70 22.95 16.65 28.88
N PHE A 71 22.61 15.48 28.32
CA PHE A 71 23.57 14.43 27.96
C PHE A 71 23.55 14.08 26.46
N ALA A 72 22.59 14.62 25.72
CA ALA A 72 22.44 14.41 24.30
C ALA A 72 22.77 15.68 23.51
N GLU A 73 23.15 15.53 22.24
CA GLU A 73 23.36 16.69 21.36
C GLU A 73 22.04 17.39 21.00
N ARG A 74 20.91 16.66 21.05
CA ARG A 74 19.59 17.11 20.63
C ARG A 74 18.50 16.56 21.49
N ASN A 75 17.44 17.33 21.59
CA ASN A 75 16.17 16.93 22.14
C ASN A 75 15.20 16.62 20.98
N VAL A 76 14.89 15.35 20.76
CA VAL A 76 13.95 14.88 19.74
C VAL A 76 12.68 14.40 20.40
N VAL A 77 11.58 15.11 20.19
CA VAL A 77 10.25 14.76 20.73
C VAL A 77 9.43 14.11 19.62
N LEU A 78 9.19 12.80 19.73
CA LEU A 78 8.33 12.02 18.81
C LEU A 78 6.94 11.89 19.42
N VAL A 79 5.94 12.48 18.76
CA VAL A 79 4.53 12.40 19.16
C VAL A 79 3.77 11.56 18.13
N ARG A 80 3.26 10.41 18.57
CA ARG A 80 2.49 9.49 17.72
C ARG A 80 0.99 9.63 17.93
N ASN A 81 0.23 9.68 16.84
CA ASN A 81 -1.24 9.66 16.83
C ASN A 81 -1.92 10.75 17.66
N SER A 82 -1.33 11.93 17.71
CA SER A 82 -1.91 13.08 18.41
C SER A 82 -3.22 13.56 17.78
N GLN A 83 -4.21 13.88 18.64
CA GLN A 83 -5.50 14.45 18.23
C GLN A 83 -5.38 15.93 17.78
N LEU A 84 -4.22 16.56 17.94
CA LEU A 84 -3.98 17.94 17.49
C LEU A 84 -4.26 18.14 16.00
N PHE A 85 -4.17 17.07 15.20
CA PHE A 85 -4.41 17.07 13.75
C PHE A 85 -5.80 16.59 13.36
N LYS A 86 -6.62 16.07 14.26
CA LYS A 86 -7.99 15.61 13.98
C LYS A 86 -8.99 16.76 14.05
N GLU A 87 -10.08 16.65 13.30
CA GLU A 87 -11.19 17.59 13.44
C GLU A 87 -11.74 17.56 14.88
N LYS A 88 -11.75 18.70 15.54
CA LYS A 88 -12.58 18.83 16.74
C LYS A 88 -14.04 18.72 16.28
N LYS A 89 -14.71 17.61 16.58
CA LYS A 89 -16.17 17.49 16.45
C LYS A 89 -16.82 18.42 17.49
N ASN A 90 -16.79 19.72 17.23
CA ASN A 90 -17.57 20.65 18.02
C ASN A 90 -19.01 20.62 17.49
N ALA A 91 -19.94 20.31 18.36
CA ALA A 91 -21.39 20.25 18.13
C ALA A 91 -22.04 21.61 17.75
N ALA A 92 -21.26 22.64 17.46
CA ALA A 92 -21.76 23.90 16.94
C ALA A 92 -20.68 24.52 16.05
N GLY A 93 -20.98 24.79 14.80
CA GLY A 93 -20.13 25.31 13.75
C GLY A 93 -19.48 26.71 13.98
N ALA A 94 -19.03 27.01 15.17
CA ALA A 94 -18.32 28.22 15.52
C ALA A 94 -16.81 28.00 15.40
N LYS A 95 -16.17 28.70 14.48
CA LYS A 95 -14.71 28.88 14.44
C LYS A 95 -14.27 29.60 15.73
N SER A 96 -13.95 28.83 16.76
CA SER A 96 -13.36 29.42 17.96
C SER A 96 -12.01 30.04 17.62
N LYS A 97 -11.74 31.26 18.11
CA LYS A 97 -10.39 31.84 18.05
C LYS A 97 -9.42 30.92 18.75
N PRO A 98 -8.19 30.73 18.22
CA PRO A 98 -7.19 29.92 18.92
C PRO A 98 -6.95 30.48 20.34
N SER A 99 -6.75 29.59 21.28
CA SER A 99 -6.36 30.00 22.65
C SER A 99 -4.95 30.61 22.61
N LYS A 100 -4.63 31.44 23.65
CA LYS A 100 -3.27 31.99 23.79
C LYS A 100 -2.19 30.90 23.79
N LEU A 101 -2.51 29.73 24.34
CA LEU A 101 -1.60 28.58 24.34
C LEU A 101 -1.41 27.96 22.96
N GLU A 102 -2.47 27.85 22.15
CA GLU A 102 -2.36 27.41 20.77
C GLU A 102 -1.56 28.42 19.92
N GLU A 103 -1.72 29.70 20.14
CA GLU A 103 -0.91 30.73 19.47
C GLU A 103 0.56 30.65 19.83
N ARG A 104 0.88 30.49 21.14
CA ARG A 104 2.24 30.29 21.61
C ARG A 104 2.87 29.02 20.99
N PHE A 105 2.12 27.93 20.98
CA PHE A 105 2.59 26.68 20.39
C PHE A 105 2.92 26.82 18.89
N MET A 106 2.04 27.46 18.12
CA MET A 106 2.29 27.73 16.69
C MET A 106 3.50 28.65 16.48
N ALA A 107 3.69 29.65 17.36
CA ALA A 107 4.87 30.52 17.30
C ALA A 107 6.17 29.74 17.58
N THR A 108 6.19 28.87 18.59
CA THR A 108 7.33 27.99 18.89
C THR A 108 7.65 27.07 17.71
N LEU A 109 6.65 26.44 17.05
CA LEU A 109 6.88 25.61 15.87
C LEU A 109 7.41 26.40 14.67
N SER A 110 7.16 27.71 14.62
CA SER A 110 7.67 28.58 13.54
C SER A 110 9.13 28.99 13.78
N ASP A 111 9.57 29.00 15.02
CA ASP A 111 10.92 29.39 15.47
C ASP A 111 11.39 28.42 16.55
N MET A 112 11.76 27.22 16.15
CA MET A 112 12.15 26.13 17.04
C MET A 112 13.52 26.38 17.66
N PRO A 113 13.71 26.03 18.95
CA PRO A 113 15.04 26.02 19.55
C PRO A 113 16.02 25.18 18.72
N PRO A 114 17.25 25.62 18.47
CA PRO A 114 18.18 24.95 17.56
C PRO A 114 18.60 23.54 18.01
N TYR A 115 18.40 23.24 19.28
CA TYR A 115 18.67 21.93 19.88
C TYR A 115 17.44 21.00 19.89
N SER A 116 16.25 21.51 19.61
CA SER A 116 15.00 20.73 19.68
C SER A 116 14.44 20.40 18.29
N VAL A 117 13.91 19.20 18.17
CA VAL A 117 13.19 18.73 17.00
C VAL A 117 11.90 18.03 17.45
N VAL A 118 10.78 18.38 16.81
CA VAL A 118 9.50 17.70 17.04
C VAL A 118 9.10 16.92 15.79
N ILE A 119 8.75 15.65 15.97
CA ILE A 119 8.27 14.77 14.92
C ILE A 119 6.85 14.33 15.29
N PHE A 120 5.87 14.73 14.49
CA PHE A 120 4.51 14.19 14.58
C PHE A 120 4.37 13.05 13.58
N GLN A 121 3.92 11.88 14.06
CA GLN A 121 3.60 10.73 13.23
C GLN A 121 2.13 10.36 13.41
N LEU A 122 1.38 10.30 12.30
CA LEU A 122 -0.04 9.96 12.29
C LEU A 122 -0.25 8.72 11.44
N SER A 123 -1.17 7.84 11.88
CA SER A 123 -1.59 6.65 11.12
C SER A 123 -2.69 6.92 10.10
N GLU A 124 -3.09 8.15 9.94
CA GLU A 124 -4.12 8.62 9.01
C GLU A 124 -3.72 9.96 8.38
N LYS A 125 -4.46 10.41 7.38
CA LYS A 125 -4.19 11.68 6.70
C LYS A 125 -4.44 12.85 7.64
N ALA A 126 -3.54 13.83 7.59
CA ALA A 126 -3.72 15.06 8.32
C ALA A 126 -4.69 16.03 7.58
N ASP A 127 -5.53 16.75 8.31
CA ASP A 127 -6.38 17.79 7.72
C ASP A 127 -5.55 19.02 7.33
N LYS A 128 -5.30 19.16 6.02
CA LYS A 128 -4.51 20.25 5.42
C LYS A 128 -5.10 21.67 5.64
N ARG A 129 -6.37 21.75 6.03
CA ARG A 129 -7.04 23.04 6.30
C ARG A 129 -6.67 23.62 7.64
N ARG A 130 -6.13 22.80 8.56
CA ARG A 130 -5.78 23.23 9.93
C ARG A 130 -4.61 24.19 9.95
N LYS A 131 -4.69 25.19 10.85
CA LYS A 131 -3.62 26.17 11.04
C LYS A 131 -2.29 25.50 11.41
N LEU A 132 -2.33 24.50 12.29
CA LEU A 132 -1.16 23.72 12.70
C LEU A 132 -0.48 23.04 11.51
N TYR A 133 -1.25 22.39 10.61
CA TYR A 133 -0.69 21.80 9.37
C TYR A 133 0.04 22.86 8.55
N LYS A 134 -0.59 24.02 8.32
CA LYS A 134 -0.02 25.10 7.50
C LYS A 134 1.25 25.71 8.11
N VAL A 135 1.34 25.77 9.42
CA VAL A 135 2.56 26.23 10.13
C VAL A 135 3.69 25.23 9.87
N ILE A 136 3.44 23.93 10.04
CA ILE A 136 4.45 22.91 9.80
C ILE A 136 4.83 22.84 8.31
N GLU A 137 3.88 22.99 7.39
CA GLU A 137 4.14 23.02 5.95
C GLU A 137 5.07 24.19 5.56
N LYS A 138 4.93 25.34 6.24
CA LYS A 138 5.72 26.55 5.96
C LYS A 138 7.10 26.53 6.59
N HIS A 139 7.24 26.03 7.81
CA HIS A 139 8.45 26.16 8.64
C HIS A 139 9.18 24.83 8.88
N GLY A 140 8.58 23.71 8.52
CA GLY A 140 9.09 22.37 8.71
C GLY A 140 9.02 21.51 7.47
N LEU A 141 8.87 20.21 7.68
CA LEU A 141 8.73 19.21 6.62
C LEU A 141 7.46 18.38 6.80
N VAL A 142 6.58 18.37 5.82
CA VAL A 142 5.40 17.49 5.78
C VAL A 142 5.63 16.36 4.80
N VAL A 143 5.50 15.12 5.28
CA VAL A 143 5.62 13.89 4.50
C VAL A 143 4.26 13.20 4.44
N GLU A 144 3.79 12.94 3.22
CA GLU A 144 2.57 12.19 2.96
C GLU A 144 2.93 10.71 2.72
N ALA A 145 2.63 9.87 3.71
CA ALA A 145 2.84 8.43 3.65
C ALA A 145 1.55 7.72 3.19
N ASP A 146 1.10 8.06 1.99
CA ASP A 146 -0.09 7.47 1.39
C ASP A 146 0.22 6.11 0.73
N PRO A 147 -0.76 5.18 0.65
CA PRO A 147 -0.60 3.93 -0.08
C PRO A 147 -0.18 4.17 -1.54
N ILE A 148 0.80 3.40 -1.99
CA ILE A 148 1.25 3.46 -3.38
C ILE A 148 0.28 2.63 -4.23
N PRO A 149 -0.37 3.22 -5.24
CA PRO A 149 -1.22 2.46 -6.16
C PRO A 149 -0.37 1.53 -7.04
N VAL A 150 -0.99 0.46 -7.57
CA VAL A 150 -0.29 -0.54 -8.40
C VAL A 150 0.49 0.09 -9.56
N TRP A 151 -0.09 1.10 -10.21
CA TRP A 151 0.56 1.79 -11.32
C TRP A 151 1.80 2.61 -10.93
N GLY A 152 1.94 2.97 -9.64
CA GLY A 152 3.07 3.72 -9.09
C GLY A 152 4.07 2.85 -8.33
N ILE A 153 3.83 1.53 -8.20
CA ILE A 153 4.67 0.64 -7.39
C ILE A 153 6.06 0.40 -8.00
N GLY A 154 6.20 0.63 -9.31
CA GLY A 154 7.43 0.32 -10.06
C GLY A 154 8.65 1.03 -9.48
N ASP A 155 8.55 2.32 -9.19
CA ASP A 155 9.66 3.11 -8.65
C ASP A 155 10.09 2.62 -7.26
N TRP A 156 9.12 2.30 -6.40
CA TRP A 156 9.38 1.74 -5.08
C TRP A 156 10.06 0.37 -5.19
N LEU A 157 9.54 -0.50 -6.05
CA LEU A 157 10.06 -1.85 -6.29
C LEU A 157 11.50 -1.79 -6.82
N GLN A 158 11.77 -0.92 -7.79
CA GLN A 158 13.11 -0.71 -8.33
C GLN A 158 14.09 -0.22 -7.27
N GLY A 159 13.67 0.77 -6.45
CA GLY A 159 14.47 1.27 -5.35
C GLY A 159 14.80 0.18 -4.33
N LYS A 160 13.81 -0.67 -3.99
CA LYS A 160 13.99 -1.77 -3.03
C LYS A 160 14.90 -2.87 -3.58
N LEU A 161 14.73 -3.25 -4.83
CA LEU A 161 15.62 -4.23 -5.48
C LEU A 161 17.06 -3.73 -5.55
N LEU A 162 17.27 -2.45 -5.84
CA LEU A 162 18.60 -1.83 -5.83
C LEU A 162 19.24 -1.88 -4.42
N GLU A 163 18.46 -1.59 -3.38
CA GLU A 163 18.88 -1.68 -1.97
C GLU A 163 19.34 -3.11 -1.62
N LEU A 164 18.66 -4.13 -2.15
CA LEU A 164 18.97 -5.55 -1.97
C LEU A 164 20.10 -6.06 -2.89
N GLY A 165 20.64 -5.22 -3.80
CA GLY A 165 21.60 -5.65 -4.80
C GLY A 165 21.04 -6.62 -5.83
N LYS A 166 19.74 -6.57 -6.10
CA LYS A 166 19.01 -7.50 -6.96
C LYS A 166 18.30 -6.76 -8.09
N SER A 167 17.91 -7.52 -9.10
CA SER A 167 17.02 -7.11 -10.19
C SER A 167 16.03 -8.23 -10.50
N LEU A 168 14.91 -7.92 -11.13
CA LEU A 168 13.99 -8.91 -11.67
C LEU A 168 14.20 -9.02 -13.18
N ASP A 169 14.14 -10.22 -13.73
CA ASP A 169 14.02 -10.38 -15.17
C ASP A 169 12.63 -9.89 -15.64
N ARG A 170 12.45 -9.80 -16.94
CA ARG A 170 11.21 -9.28 -17.53
C ARG A 170 9.97 -10.10 -17.15
N GLU A 171 10.10 -11.42 -17.09
CA GLU A 171 9.00 -12.31 -16.78
C GLU A 171 8.65 -12.25 -15.28
N ALA A 172 9.67 -12.25 -14.41
CA ALA A 172 9.51 -12.06 -12.97
C ALA A 172 8.85 -10.75 -12.64
N TYR A 173 9.32 -9.65 -13.24
CA TYR A 173 8.74 -8.33 -13.03
C TYR A 173 7.27 -8.27 -13.46
N ALA A 174 6.97 -8.80 -14.64
CA ALA A 174 5.61 -8.88 -15.13
C ALA A 174 4.70 -9.71 -14.22
N TYR A 175 5.16 -10.88 -13.82
CA TYR A 175 4.43 -11.79 -12.94
C TYR A 175 4.13 -11.16 -11.58
N LEU A 176 5.13 -10.50 -10.97
CA LEU A 176 4.96 -9.81 -9.68
C LEU A 176 3.94 -8.68 -9.79
N LEU A 177 4.04 -7.83 -10.82
CA LEU A 177 3.08 -6.74 -11.02
C LEU A 177 1.66 -7.23 -11.29
N GLU A 178 1.49 -8.33 -12.01
CA GLU A 178 0.19 -8.95 -12.23
C GLU A 178 -0.43 -9.40 -10.91
N GLY A 179 0.33 -10.10 -10.08
CA GLY A 179 -0.12 -10.52 -8.75
C GLY A 179 -0.51 -9.32 -7.87
N LEU A 180 0.32 -8.29 -7.84
CA LEU A 180 0.03 -7.05 -7.11
C LEU A 180 -1.23 -6.34 -7.64
N GLY A 181 -1.46 -6.38 -8.96
CA GLY A 181 -2.66 -5.83 -9.61
C GLY A 181 -3.95 -6.51 -9.20
N MET A 182 -3.89 -7.75 -8.75
CA MET A 182 -5.04 -8.50 -8.23
C MET A 182 -5.36 -8.19 -6.77
N MET A 183 -4.43 -7.61 -6.02
CA MET A 183 -4.65 -7.24 -4.62
C MET A 183 -5.51 -5.98 -4.50
N GLN A 184 -6.41 -5.95 -3.52
CA GLN A 184 -7.19 -4.74 -3.21
C GLN A 184 -6.32 -3.64 -2.63
N LYS A 185 -5.36 -4.03 -1.80
CA LYS A 185 -4.39 -3.17 -1.15
C LYS A 185 -3.03 -3.88 -1.12
N ILE A 186 -2.00 -3.18 -1.60
CA ILE A 186 -0.62 -3.69 -1.52
C ILE A 186 -0.10 -3.38 -0.12
N SER A 187 0.31 -4.40 0.62
CA SER A 187 1.05 -4.24 1.86
C SER A 187 2.54 -4.12 1.53
N LEU A 188 3.08 -2.90 1.58
CA LEU A 188 4.50 -2.67 1.28
C LEU A 188 5.42 -3.34 2.28
N GLY A 189 5.04 -3.40 3.56
CA GLY A 189 5.82 -4.10 4.59
C GLY A 189 5.91 -5.59 4.32
N PHE A 190 4.82 -6.21 3.90
CA PHE A 190 4.80 -7.60 3.46
C PHE A 190 5.68 -7.80 2.21
N LEU A 191 5.51 -6.96 1.20
CA LEU A 191 6.30 -7.04 -0.03
C LEU A 191 7.80 -6.85 0.23
N ASP A 192 8.18 -5.96 1.15
CA ASP A 192 9.56 -5.79 1.60
C ASP A 192 10.16 -7.07 2.18
N GLN A 193 9.40 -7.75 3.05
CA GLN A 193 9.82 -9.03 3.63
C GLN A 193 9.98 -10.12 2.57
N GLU A 194 9.04 -10.22 1.63
CA GLU A 194 9.10 -11.22 0.56
C GLU A 194 10.27 -10.98 -0.39
N LEU A 195 10.53 -9.73 -0.76
CA LEU A 195 11.71 -9.37 -1.56
C LEU A 195 13.02 -9.64 -0.80
N GLY A 196 13.03 -9.43 0.52
CA GLY A 196 14.15 -9.80 1.38
C GLY A 196 14.42 -11.31 1.36
N LYS A 197 13.39 -12.14 1.48
CA LYS A 197 13.51 -13.61 1.37
C LYS A 197 14.03 -14.04 -0.01
N LEU A 198 13.52 -13.44 -1.08
CA LEU A 198 13.99 -13.69 -2.44
C LEU A 198 15.47 -13.34 -2.61
N ALA A 199 15.91 -12.22 -2.03
CA ALA A 199 17.30 -11.81 -2.10
C ALA A 199 18.25 -12.76 -1.39
N LEU A 200 17.78 -13.42 -0.32
CA LEU A 200 18.54 -14.44 0.42
C LEU A 200 18.47 -15.82 -0.27
N TYR A 201 17.38 -16.13 -0.96
CA TYR A 201 17.17 -17.42 -1.62
C TYR A 201 18.13 -17.66 -2.78
N THR A 202 18.42 -16.63 -3.58
CA THR A 202 19.31 -16.76 -4.74
C THR A 202 20.56 -15.89 -4.61
N GLU A 203 21.72 -16.47 -4.90
CA GLU A 203 22.97 -15.71 -4.97
C GLU A 203 23.08 -14.87 -6.24
N ARG A 204 22.29 -15.20 -7.28
CA ARG A 204 22.26 -14.43 -8.53
C ARG A 204 21.74 -13.01 -8.29
N THR A 205 22.32 -12.06 -9.01
CA THR A 205 21.83 -10.68 -9.01
C THR A 205 20.45 -10.56 -9.65
N GLN A 206 20.17 -11.37 -10.68
CA GLN A 206 18.90 -11.37 -11.40
C GLN A 206 18.00 -12.49 -10.87
N ILE A 207 16.86 -12.12 -10.35
CA ILE A 207 15.78 -13.00 -9.85
C ILE A 207 14.89 -13.35 -11.04
N THR A 208 14.64 -14.64 -11.23
CA THR A 208 13.78 -15.17 -12.28
C THR A 208 12.35 -15.41 -11.80
N LYS A 209 11.43 -15.64 -12.74
CA LYS A 209 10.05 -16.04 -12.41
C LYS A 209 10.01 -17.34 -11.59
N ASP A 210 10.89 -18.29 -11.89
CA ASP A 210 10.95 -19.55 -11.13
C ASP A 210 11.38 -19.33 -9.69
N ASP A 211 12.33 -18.42 -9.43
CA ASP A 211 12.71 -18.04 -8.08
C ASP A 211 11.52 -17.41 -7.32
N LEU A 212 10.75 -16.55 -7.99
CA LEU A 212 9.51 -15.99 -7.42
C LEU A 212 8.52 -17.09 -7.05
N LEU A 213 8.28 -18.03 -7.97
CA LEU A 213 7.36 -19.15 -7.74
C LEU A 213 7.81 -20.02 -6.58
N MET A 214 9.11 -20.30 -6.46
CA MET A 214 9.64 -21.13 -5.37
C MET A 214 9.49 -20.46 -4.00
N VAL A 215 9.82 -19.18 -3.89
CA VAL A 215 9.79 -18.47 -2.59
C VAL A 215 8.37 -18.05 -2.21
N LEU A 216 7.57 -17.59 -3.21
CA LEU A 216 6.24 -17.04 -2.98
C LEU A 216 5.12 -18.08 -3.15
N SER A 217 5.43 -19.32 -3.54
CA SER A 217 4.41 -20.37 -3.76
C SER A 217 3.57 -20.70 -2.53
N GLY A 218 4.15 -20.53 -1.34
CA GLY A 218 3.43 -20.71 -0.07
C GLY A 218 2.50 -19.56 0.30
N LEU A 219 2.45 -18.50 -0.50
CA LEU A 219 1.58 -17.37 -0.23
C LEU A 219 0.22 -17.59 -0.90
N PRO A 220 -0.88 -17.49 -0.13
CA PRO A 220 -2.23 -17.63 -0.67
C PRO A 220 -2.49 -16.70 -1.87
N GLU A 221 -1.97 -15.49 -1.83
CA GLU A 221 -2.15 -14.49 -2.88
C GLU A 221 -1.49 -14.89 -4.20
N VAL A 222 -0.29 -15.46 -4.15
CA VAL A 222 0.46 -15.89 -5.36
C VAL A 222 -0.17 -17.11 -5.97
N SER A 223 -0.57 -18.07 -5.16
CA SER A 223 -1.27 -19.27 -5.63
C SER A 223 -2.67 -18.95 -6.16
N ALA A 224 -3.40 -18.01 -5.52
CA ALA A 224 -4.66 -17.49 -6.05
C ALA A 224 -4.48 -16.79 -7.40
N PHE A 225 -3.40 -16.02 -7.57
CA PHE A 225 -3.07 -15.41 -8.86
C PHE A 225 -2.81 -16.48 -9.94
N ALA A 226 -2.05 -17.52 -9.65
CA ALA A 226 -1.81 -18.62 -10.59
C ALA A 226 -3.12 -19.33 -10.98
N MET A 227 -4.08 -19.45 -10.06
CA MET A 227 -5.43 -19.95 -10.34
C MET A 227 -6.18 -19.06 -11.33
N LEU A 228 -6.19 -17.74 -11.10
CA LEU A 228 -6.87 -16.77 -11.98
C LEU A 228 -6.22 -16.73 -13.38
N ASP A 229 -4.90 -16.86 -13.48
CA ASP A 229 -4.20 -16.97 -14.77
C ASP A 229 -4.61 -18.25 -15.51
N ALA A 230 -4.72 -19.38 -14.80
CA ALA A 230 -5.22 -20.63 -15.36
C ALA A 230 -6.68 -20.53 -15.83
N VAL A 231 -7.54 -19.81 -15.10
CA VAL A 231 -8.92 -19.49 -15.57
C VAL A 231 -8.89 -18.69 -16.85
N SER A 232 -8.05 -17.65 -16.92
CA SER A 232 -7.90 -16.83 -18.13
C SER A 232 -7.43 -17.60 -19.34
N ASP A 233 -6.61 -18.64 -19.14
CA ASP A 233 -6.15 -19.56 -20.17
C ASP A 233 -7.12 -20.70 -20.48
N LYS A 234 -8.30 -20.71 -19.83
CA LYS A 234 -9.27 -21.79 -19.91
C LYS A 234 -8.72 -23.18 -19.54
N ASN A 235 -7.65 -23.20 -18.72
CA ASN A 235 -7.07 -24.44 -18.22
C ASN A 235 -7.81 -24.90 -16.95
N VAL A 236 -8.98 -25.54 -17.16
CA VAL A 236 -9.87 -26.01 -16.08
C VAL A 236 -9.12 -26.87 -15.07
N ALA A 237 -8.35 -27.86 -15.55
CA ALA A 237 -7.66 -28.81 -14.66
C ALA A 237 -6.67 -28.10 -13.73
N LYS A 238 -5.87 -27.18 -14.25
CA LYS A 238 -4.93 -26.38 -13.44
C LYS A 238 -5.66 -25.43 -12.50
N ALA A 239 -6.72 -24.76 -12.98
CA ALA A 239 -7.52 -23.84 -12.15
C ALA A 239 -8.16 -24.54 -10.95
N LEU A 240 -8.79 -25.70 -11.17
CA LEU A 240 -9.42 -26.48 -10.09
C LEU A 240 -8.40 -27.06 -9.11
N ARG A 241 -7.26 -27.54 -9.59
CA ARG A 241 -6.19 -28.01 -8.72
C ARG A 241 -5.72 -26.90 -7.79
N LEU A 242 -5.42 -25.70 -8.34
CA LEU A 242 -4.96 -24.56 -7.55
C LEU A 242 -6.04 -24.03 -6.59
N LEU A 243 -7.32 -24.05 -6.99
CA LEU A 243 -8.43 -23.73 -6.10
C LEU A 243 -8.47 -24.66 -4.89
N ARG A 244 -8.36 -25.98 -5.10
CA ARG A 244 -8.36 -26.98 -4.01
C ARG A 244 -7.17 -26.84 -3.10
N GLU A 245 -5.98 -26.57 -3.65
CA GLU A 245 -4.77 -26.29 -2.87
C GLU A 245 -4.98 -25.07 -1.95
N GLN A 246 -5.61 -23.98 -2.44
CA GLN A 246 -5.95 -22.80 -1.64
C GLN A 246 -6.93 -23.13 -0.50
N LEU A 247 -7.99 -23.86 -0.81
CA LEU A 247 -8.98 -24.26 0.19
C LEU A 247 -8.37 -25.18 1.26
N THR A 248 -7.51 -26.11 0.87
CA THR A 248 -6.78 -26.99 1.79
C THR A 248 -5.81 -26.20 2.67
N ALA A 249 -5.19 -25.14 2.14
CA ALA A 249 -4.33 -24.23 2.89
C ALA A 249 -5.10 -23.29 3.85
N GLY A 250 -6.44 -23.38 3.88
CA GLY A 250 -7.28 -22.63 4.80
C GLY A 250 -7.77 -21.28 4.27
N THR A 251 -7.60 -20.99 2.98
CA THR A 251 -8.17 -19.77 2.38
C THR A 251 -9.71 -19.87 2.33
N TYR A 252 -10.38 -18.85 2.83
CA TYR A 252 -11.85 -18.84 2.86
C TYR A 252 -12.45 -18.78 1.45
N PRO A 253 -13.48 -19.59 1.13
CA PRO A 253 -14.15 -19.58 -0.18
C PRO A 253 -14.63 -18.18 -0.61
N LEU A 254 -15.17 -17.39 0.31
CA LEU A 254 -15.62 -16.02 0.05
C LEU A 254 -14.46 -15.10 -0.43
N GLN A 255 -13.26 -15.30 0.10
CA GLN A 255 -12.09 -14.53 -0.35
C GLN A 255 -11.69 -14.89 -1.79
N LEU A 256 -11.71 -16.19 -2.13
CA LEU A 256 -11.45 -16.66 -3.50
C LEU A 256 -12.53 -16.21 -4.47
N ALA A 257 -13.82 -16.21 -4.04
CA ALA A 257 -14.93 -15.66 -4.82
C ALA A 257 -14.72 -14.18 -5.13
N ALA A 258 -14.31 -13.38 -4.15
CA ALA A 258 -14.05 -11.95 -4.34
C ALA A 258 -12.90 -11.70 -5.34
N LEU A 259 -11.81 -12.48 -5.27
CA LEU A 259 -10.68 -12.41 -6.21
C LEU A 259 -11.13 -12.79 -7.64
N LEU A 260 -11.87 -13.89 -7.79
CA LEU A 260 -12.41 -14.33 -9.07
C LEU A 260 -13.38 -13.29 -9.67
N THR A 261 -14.28 -12.73 -8.84
CA THR A 261 -15.19 -11.66 -9.26
C THR A 261 -14.45 -10.45 -9.80
N ARG A 262 -13.40 -10.01 -9.12
CA ARG A 262 -12.57 -8.89 -9.58
C ARG A 262 -11.91 -9.20 -10.91
N HIS A 263 -11.36 -10.39 -11.04
CA HIS A 263 -10.69 -10.84 -12.24
C HIS A 263 -11.63 -10.91 -13.45
N VAL A 264 -12.79 -11.57 -13.30
CA VAL A 264 -13.81 -11.66 -14.34
C VAL A 264 -14.33 -10.28 -14.74
N ARG A 265 -14.51 -9.38 -13.78
CA ARG A 265 -14.89 -7.99 -14.05
C ARG A 265 -13.84 -7.27 -14.90
N GLN A 266 -12.56 -7.43 -14.60
CA GLN A 266 -11.47 -6.82 -15.38
C GLN A 266 -11.45 -7.37 -16.82
N LEU A 267 -11.62 -8.67 -17.01
CA LEU A 267 -11.74 -9.28 -18.33
C LEU A 267 -12.94 -8.72 -19.11
N TRP A 268 -14.09 -8.59 -18.47
CA TRP A 268 -15.30 -8.04 -19.11
C TRP A 268 -15.14 -6.56 -19.47
N GLN A 269 -14.60 -5.76 -18.56
CA GLN A 269 -14.31 -4.35 -18.82
C GLN A 269 -13.33 -4.20 -19.99
N ALA A 270 -12.25 -4.99 -20.03
CA ALA A 270 -11.29 -4.97 -21.12
C ALA A 270 -11.97 -5.32 -22.46
N LYS A 271 -12.80 -6.37 -22.48
CA LYS A 271 -13.54 -6.78 -23.68
C LYS A 271 -14.49 -5.69 -24.18
N THR A 272 -15.26 -5.08 -23.30
CA THR A 272 -16.17 -3.97 -23.62
C THR A 272 -15.42 -2.75 -24.15
N LEU A 273 -14.25 -2.43 -23.58
CA LEU A 273 -13.41 -1.33 -24.03
C LEU A 273 -12.78 -1.62 -25.40
N GLU A 274 -12.34 -2.87 -25.66
CA GLU A 274 -11.82 -3.29 -26.95
C GLU A 274 -12.89 -3.18 -28.06
N ALA A 275 -14.15 -3.54 -27.77
CA ALA A 275 -15.26 -3.36 -28.68
C ALA A 275 -15.53 -1.89 -29.04
N ARG A 276 -15.19 -0.96 -28.13
CA ARG A 276 -15.26 0.49 -28.35
C ARG A 276 -14.01 1.08 -29.01
N GLY A 277 -13.04 0.23 -29.43
CA GLY A 277 -11.81 0.64 -30.12
C GLY A 277 -10.62 0.96 -29.23
N CYS A 278 -10.74 0.84 -27.90
CA CYS A 278 -9.65 1.03 -26.96
C CYS A 278 -8.83 -0.27 -26.85
N ARG A 279 -7.56 -0.30 -27.28
CA ARG A 279 -6.76 -1.53 -27.39
C ARG A 279 -5.37 -1.42 -26.75
N GLY A 280 -4.84 -2.57 -26.35
CA GLY A 280 -3.47 -2.68 -25.84
C GLY A 280 -3.24 -1.78 -24.63
N ARG A 281 -2.20 -0.96 -24.67
CA ARG A 281 -1.82 -0.08 -23.55
C ARG A 281 -2.84 1.01 -23.23
N GLN A 282 -3.74 1.35 -24.17
CA GLN A 282 -4.80 2.33 -23.93
C GLN A 282 -5.82 1.85 -22.89
N LEU A 283 -5.92 0.56 -22.64
CA LEU A 283 -6.75 -0.02 -21.59
C LEU A 283 -6.28 0.36 -20.17
N ALA A 284 -5.03 0.80 -20.01
CA ALA A 284 -4.42 1.04 -18.71
C ALA A 284 -5.18 2.06 -17.84
N GLY A 285 -5.48 3.23 -18.40
CA GLY A 285 -6.20 4.28 -17.68
C GLY A 285 -7.60 3.84 -17.23
N PRO A 286 -8.48 3.40 -18.17
CA PRO A 286 -9.83 2.95 -17.82
C PRO A 286 -9.89 1.76 -16.84
N LEU A 287 -8.92 0.84 -16.90
CA LEU A 287 -8.86 -0.32 -16.01
C LEU A 287 -8.12 -0.03 -14.68
N GLY A 288 -7.44 1.12 -14.57
CA GLY A 288 -6.61 1.44 -13.40
C GLY A 288 -5.41 0.49 -13.25
N LEU A 289 -4.88 -0.03 -14.36
CA LEU A 289 -3.80 -1.02 -14.39
C LEU A 289 -2.53 -0.43 -15.01
N VAL A 290 -1.39 -1.05 -14.73
CA VAL A 290 -0.13 -0.76 -15.43
C VAL A 290 -0.29 -1.12 -16.93
N PRO A 291 0.25 -0.32 -17.86
CA PRO A 291 0.02 -0.51 -19.31
C PRO A 291 0.27 -1.92 -19.84
N PHE A 292 1.33 -2.57 -19.36
CA PHE A 292 1.66 -3.94 -19.75
C PHE A 292 0.62 -4.97 -19.23
N ILE A 293 0.13 -4.80 -18.01
CA ILE A 293 -0.90 -5.69 -17.43
C ILE A 293 -2.23 -5.48 -18.14
N ALA A 294 -2.60 -4.24 -18.42
CA ALA A 294 -3.81 -3.92 -19.16
C ALA A 294 -3.83 -4.56 -20.55
N GLU A 295 -2.69 -4.53 -21.25
CA GLU A 295 -2.51 -5.20 -22.53
C GLU A 295 -2.72 -6.72 -22.42
N LYS A 296 -2.14 -7.35 -21.39
CA LYS A 296 -2.29 -8.79 -21.13
C LYS A 296 -3.73 -9.16 -20.78
N VAL A 297 -4.40 -8.37 -19.93
CA VAL A 297 -5.82 -8.56 -19.61
C VAL A 297 -6.69 -8.45 -20.85
N GLY A 298 -6.41 -7.49 -21.75
CA GLY A 298 -7.07 -7.38 -23.04
C GLY A 298 -6.86 -8.62 -23.93
N GLN A 299 -5.63 -9.15 -24.01
CA GLN A 299 -5.35 -10.39 -24.74
C GLN A 299 -6.14 -11.57 -24.16
N LYS A 300 -6.12 -11.76 -22.84
CA LYS A 300 -6.83 -12.84 -22.13
C LYS A 300 -8.36 -12.71 -22.24
N SER A 301 -8.90 -11.49 -22.28
CA SER A 301 -10.34 -11.27 -22.43
C SER A 301 -10.91 -11.82 -23.74
N ARG A 302 -10.08 -11.98 -24.76
CA ARG A 302 -10.46 -12.55 -26.07
C ARG A 302 -10.80 -14.04 -25.99
N ASN A 303 -10.33 -14.74 -24.96
CA ASN A 303 -10.65 -16.15 -24.73
C ASN A 303 -12.13 -16.37 -24.34
N PHE A 304 -12.87 -15.32 -24.03
CA PHE A 304 -14.24 -15.40 -23.52
C PHE A 304 -15.21 -14.63 -24.41
N SER A 305 -16.47 -15.07 -24.49
CA SER A 305 -17.56 -14.26 -25.02
C SER A 305 -18.00 -13.23 -23.96
N GLU A 306 -18.69 -12.17 -24.38
CA GLU A 306 -19.25 -11.19 -23.46
C GLU A 306 -20.33 -11.82 -22.57
N ASP A 307 -21.18 -12.68 -23.18
CA ASP A 307 -22.23 -13.41 -22.48
C ASP A 307 -21.66 -14.36 -21.42
N ALA A 308 -20.54 -15.04 -21.72
CA ALA A 308 -19.84 -15.88 -20.75
C ALA A 308 -19.37 -15.11 -19.52
N LEU A 309 -18.75 -13.95 -19.73
CA LEU A 309 -18.27 -13.11 -18.64
C LEU A 309 -19.43 -12.51 -17.85
N LYS A 310 -20.53 -12.15 -18.51
CA LYS A 310 -21.75 -11.65 -17.87
C LYS A 310 -22.42 -12.74 -17.02
N ALA A 311 -22.57 -13.94 -17.55
CA ALA A 311 -23.11 -15.08 -16.82
C ALA A 311 -22.28 -15.37 -15.55
N ALA A 312 -20.95 -15.48 -15.72
CA ALA A 312 -20.05 -15.70 -14.58
C ALA A 312 -20.14 -14.60 -13.52
N MET A 313 -20.34 -13.33 -13.91
CA MET A 313 -20.56 -12.24 -12.95
C MET A 313 -21.85 -12.38 -12.17
N LEU A 314 -22.93 -12.88 -12.78
CA LEU A 314 -24.20 -13.15 -12.10
C LEU A 314 -24.06 -14.32 -11.12
N ASP A 315 -23.43 -15.42 -11.56
CA ASP A 315 -23.19 -16.59 -10.71
C ASP A 315 -22.28 -16.25 -9.52
N LEU A 316 -21.26 -15.41 -9.74
CA LEU A 316 -20.40 -14.93 -8.65
C LEU A 316 -21.11 -13.98 -7.68
N ALA A 317 -22.07 -13.17 -8.15
CA ALA A 317 -22.89 -12.34 -7.28
C ALA A 317 -23.84 -13.19 -6.41
N GLU A 318 -24.41 -14.26 -6.97
CA GLU A 318 -25.20 -15.24 -6.21
C GLU A 318 -24.32 -16.00 -5.21
N ALA A 319 -23.13 -16.42 -5.63
CA ALA A 319 -22.17 -17.09 -4.76
C ALA A 319 -21.76 -16.22 -3.56
N ASP A 320 -21.51 -14.92 -3.76
CA ASP A 320 -21.20 -13.98 -2.68
C ASP A 320 -22.33 -13.94 -1.63
N TYR A 321 -23.57 -13.88 -2.07
CA TYR A 321 -24.74 -13.93 -1.19
C TYR A 321 -24.83 -15.25 -0.43
N LEU A 322 -24.69 -16.38 -1.12
CA LEU A 322 -24.80 -17.71 -0.53
C LEU A 322 -23.68 -18.00 0.48
N PHE A 323 -22.44 -17.60 0.20
CA PHE A 323 -21.32 -17.72 1.14
C PHE A 323 -21.55 -16.88 2.41
N LYS A 324 -22.01 -15.64 2.26
CA LYS A 324 -22.31 -14.76 3.41
C LYS A 324 -23.48 -15.25 4.25
N SER A 325 -24.42 -15.97 3.64
CA SER A 325 -25.58 -16.54 4.31
C SER A 325 -25.33 -17.95 4.86
N GLY A 326 -24.16 -18.55 4.60
CA GLY A 326 -23.82 -19.90 5.06
C GLY A 326 -24.52 -21.04 4.30
N TYR A 327 -25.06 -20.76 3.11
CA TYR A 327 -25.79 -21.73 2.29
C TYR A 327 -24.98 -22.39 1.17
N ALA A 328 -23.69 -22.03 1.02
CA ALA A 328 -22.83 -22.59 -0.02
C ALA A 328 -21.52 -23.12 0.53
N ASP A 329 -21.00 -24.14 -0.14
CA ASP A 329 -19.66 -24.67 0.04
C ASP A 329 -18.77 -24.30 -1.15
N ALA A 330 -17.49 -24.71 -1.07
CA ALA A 330 -16.50 -24.42 -2.10
C ALA A 330 -16.79 -25.04 -3.47
N ALA A 331 -17.67 -26.07 -3.57
CA ALA A 331 -18.02 -26.71 -4.83
C ALA A 331 -18.72 -25.74 -5.79
N LEU A 332 -19.37 -24.70 -5.24
CA LEU A 332 -19.96 -23.64 -6.06
C LEU A 332 -18.90 -22.88 -6.88
N LEU A 333 -17.72 -22.63 -6.32
CA LEU A 333 -16.62 -22.00 -7.07
C LEU A 333 -16.06 -22.92 -8.16
N GLU A 334 -15.95 -24.23 -7.88
CA GLU A 334 -15.55 -25.21 -8.88
C GLU A 334 -16.52 -25.19 -10.07
N LYS A 335 -17.84 -25.20 -9.80
CA LYS A 335 -18.87 -25.11 -10.84
C LYS A 335 -18.71 -23.86 -11.69
N ILE A 336 -18.59 -22.68 -11.09
CA ILE A 336 -18.45 -21.40 -11.80
C ILE A 336 -17.18 -21.40 -12.69
N ILE A 337 -16.05 -21.91 -12.20
CA ILE A 337 -14.81 -22.01 -12.97
C ILE A 337 -14.98 -22.94 -14.17
N ILE A 338 -15.61 -24.09 -13.99
CA ILE A 338 -15.88 -25.05 -15.06
C ILE A 338 -16.77 -24.41 -16.14
N GLU A 339 -17.89 -23.82 -15.77
CA GLU A 339 -18.83 -23.19 -16.68
C GLU A 339 -18.19 -22.05 -17.47
N LEU A 340 -17.47 -21.14 -16.78
CA LEU A 340 -16.76 -20.04 -17.42
C LEU A 340 -15.70 -20.52 -18.43
N CYS A 341 -14.95 -21.57 -18.10
CA CYS A 341 -13.90 -22.08 -18.99
C CYS A 341 -14.46 -22.91 -20.16
N GLN A 342 -15.59 -23.60 -20.00
CA GLN A 342 -16.16 -24.49 -21.02
C GLN A 342 -17.03 -23.76 -22.04
N GLN A 343 -17.55 -22.57 -21.74
CA GLN A 343 -18.35 -21.82 -22.70
C GLN A 343 -17.54 -21.55 -23.98
N ARG A 344 -18.06 -22.04 -25.11
CA ARG A 344 -17.45 -21.82 -26.43
C ARG A 344 -17.59 -20.35 -26.82
N GLN A 345 -16.59 -19.85 -27.53
CA GLN A 345 -16.73 -18.59 -28.27
C GLN A 345 -17.85 -18.81 -29.30
N GLY A 346 -18.98 -18.13 -29.16
CA GLY A 346 -20.02 -18.10 -30.18
C GLY A 346 -19.60 -17.25 -31.36
#